data_0ae514cbd52a59b4384173abc1c5dd17
#
_entry.id   0ae514cbd52a59b4384173abc1c5dd17
#
_cell.length_a   1.000
_cell.length_b   1.000
_cell.length_c   1.000
_cell.angle_alpha   90.00
_cell.angle_beta   90.00
_cell.angle_gamma   90.00
#
_symmetry.space_group_name_H-M   'P 1'
#
loop_
_entity.id
_entity.type
_entity.pdbx_description
1 polymer ?
#
loop_
_entity_poly.entity_id
_entity_poly.type
_entity_poly.pdbx_seq_one_letter_code
_entity_poly.pdbx_strand_id
1 'polypeptide(L)'
;TISRRQRQMCIRDSIEGEKESVDLFKSKNKEYSSKSKDKDILSVVFWPEVFLPGLKSKYTEVINELEFYISKSNFASVFGVLSKNNGSDGVNNSLMSLGKLNGKFDKQKLVPFGEYVPFSIFNSFFSFFNFNRPNIVPSDNNVLIKSKNLNISSAICYEIAYQDIFLKHGEQSNLLFNASNDNWFGNTIGPYQHLQIARYRAAENRKPLVRSTSTGVSALIDKFGNVVKRIDLDNSDQS
;
A
#
# COMPACT_ATOMS: atom_id res chain seq x y z
N THR A 1 15.34 -20.80 14.29
CA THR A 1 15.43 -19.38 14.68
C THR A 1 14.49 -18.56 13.82
N ILE A 2 13.48 -17.95 14.44
CA ILE A 2 12.56 -17.04 13.78
C ILE A 2 13.37 -15.80 13.38
N SER A 3 13.41 -15.46 12.10
CA SER A 3 14.14 -14.28 11.61
C SER A 3 13.55 -12.99 12.24
N ARG A 4 14.37 -11.93 12.37
CA ARG A 4 13.92 -10.62 12.89
C ARG A 4 12.71 -10.08 12.10
N ARG A 5 12.66 -10.33 10.78
CA ARG A 5 11.51 -9.97 9.91
C ARG A 5 10.25 -10.74 10.24
N GLN A 6 10.36 -12.05 10.52
CA GLN A 6 9.21 -12.83 11.00
C GLN A 6 8.75 -12.35 12.37
N ARG A 7 9.70 -11.92 13.23
CA ARG A 7 9.40 -11.34 14.54
C ARG A 7 8.70 -9.98 14.39
N GLN A 8 9.14 -9.11 13.45
CA GLN A 8 8.46 -7.84 13.15
C GLN A 8 7.05 -8.07 12.55
N MET A 9 6.86 -9.09 11.71
CA MET A 9 5.54 -9.48 11.23
C MET A 9 4.64 -9.93 12.38
N CYS A 10 5.13 -10.81 13.27
CA CYS A 10 4.41 -11.22 14.47
C CYS A 10 4.11 -10.04 15.43
N ILE A 11 5.00 -9.07 15.54
CA ILE A 11 4.79 -7.87 16.36
C ILE A 11 3.72 -6.97 15.74
N ARG A 12 3.72 -6.77 14.42
CA ARG A 12 2.67 -5.97 13.73
C ARG A 12 1.28 -6.60 13.84
N ASP A 13 1.20 -7.92 13.85
CA ASP A 13 -0.06 -8.66 14.01
C ASP A 13 -0.47 -8.80 15.50
N SER A 14 0.37 -8.35 16.43
CA SER A 14 0.05 -8.25 17.84
C SER A 14 -0.72 -6.96 18.15
N ILE A 15 -1.45 -6.95 19.27
CA ILE A 15 -2.15 -5.75 19.76
C ILE A 15 -1.19 -4.57 19.95
N GLU A 16 0.04 -4.84 20.38
CA GLU A 16 1.08 -3.83 20.59
C GLU A 16 1.59 -3.24 19.26
N GLY A 17 1.87 -4.07 18.26
CA GLY A 17 2.29 -3.61 16.93
C GLY A 17 1.19 -2.87 16.17
N GLU A 18 -0.06 -3.21 16.39
CA GLU A 18 -1.19 -2.45 15.85
C GLU A 18 -1.25 -1.04 16.46
N LYS A 19 -1.12 -0.95 17.79
CA LYS A 19 -1.10 0.34 18.50
C LYS A 19 0.05 1.21 17.99
N GLU A 20 1.24 0.65 17.87
CA GLU A 20 2.42 1.34 17.33
C GLU A 20 2.17 1.88 15.91
N SER A 21 1.57 1.07 15.03
CA SER A 21 1.22 1.49 13.67
C SER A 21 0.20 2.65 13.67
N VAL A 22 -0.81 2.60 14.52
CA VAL A 22 -1.81 3.67 14.66
C VAL A 22 -1.18 4.96 15.20
N ASP A 23 -0.34 4.87 16.23
CA ASP A 23 0.32 6.02 16.83
C ASP A 23 1.30 6.67 15.82
N LEU A 24 2.05 5.87 15.07
CA LEU A 24 2.91 6.34 13.99
C LEU A 24 2.09 7.04 12.89
N PHE A 25 0.98 6.42 12.47
CA PHE A 25 0.07 6.99 11.46
C PHE A 25 -0.46 8.36 11.91
N LYS A 26 -0.95 8.46 13.13
CA LYS A 26 -1.47 9.73 13.69
C LYS A 26 -0.38 10.79 13.80
N SER A 27 0.75 10.46 14.41
CA SER A 27 1.82 11.41 14.67
C SER A 27 2.44 11.95 13.39
N LYS A 28 2.73 11.09 12.40
CA LYS A 28 3.34 11.51 11.14
C LYS A 28 2.39 12.30 10.26
N ASN A 29 1.11 11.91 10.16
CA ASN A 29 0.14 12.71 9.42
C ASN A 29 -0.04 14.11 10.02
N LYS A 30 -0.08 14.25 11.35
CA LYS A 30 -0.14 15.55 12.03
C LYS A 30 1.14 16.36 11.80
N GLU A 31 2.32 15.74 11.94
CA GLU A 31 3.61 16.37 11.73
C GLU A 31 3.72 16.96 10.30
N TYR A 32 3.50 16.13 9.28
CA TYR A 32 3.66 16.56 7.89
C TYR A 32 2.57 17.54 7.44
N SER A 33 1.34 17.37 7.93
CA SER A 33 0.26 18.31 7.68
C SER A 33 0.58 19.71 8.24
N SER A 34 1.16 19.80 9.43
CA SER A 34 1.56 21.08 10.04
C SER A 34 2.71 21.77 9.31
N LYS A 35 3.58 20.98 8.64
CA LYS A 35 4.68 21.49 7.81
C LYS A 35 4.23 21.93 6.41
N SER A 36 3.07 21.47 5.94
CA SER A 36 2.50 21.80 4.62
C SER A 36 1.80 23.17 4.65
N LYS A 37 2.59 24.23 4.77
CA LYS A 37 2.10 25.61 4.88
C LYS A 37 1.89 26.30 3.53
N ASP A 38 2.56 25.82 2.50
CA ASP A 38 2.41 26.35 1.15
C ASP A 38 1.05 25.94 0.57
N LYS A 39 0.24 26.92 0.21
CA LYS A 39 -1.11 26.70 -0.33
C LYS A 39 -1.09 26.26 -1.79
N ASP A 40 0.01 26.48 -2.48
CA ASP A 40 0.17 26.17 -3.92
C ASP A 40 0.77 24.76 -4.14
N ILE A 41 1.43 24.19 -3.10
CA ILE A 41 2.08 22.88 -3.16
C ILE A 41 1.29 21.85 -2.36
N LEU A 42 0.73 20.86 -3.06
CA LEU A 42 0.10 19.71 -2.40
C LEU A 42 1.18 18.74 -1.87
N SER A 43 1.24 18.58 -0.55
CA SER A 43 2.11 17.58 0.07
C SER A 43 1.35 16.26 0.25
N VAL A 44 1.94 15.14 -0.15
CA VAL A 44 1.30 13.82 -0.06
C VAL A 44 2.23 12.84 0.66
N VAL A 45 1.70 12.14 1.66
CA VAL A 45 2.36 11.00 2.30
C VAL A 45 1.78 9.70 1.78
N PHE A 46 2.65 8.81 1.35
CA PHE A 46 2.31 7.49 0.83
C PHE A 46 2.72 6.41 1.82
N TRP A 47 1.75 5.69 2.36
CA TRP A 47 1.95 4.59 3.28
C TRP A 47 1.97 3.24 2.55
N PRO A 48 2.64 2.22 3.09
CA PRO A 48 2.68 0.91 2.45
C PRO A 48 1.36 0.14 2.53
N GLU A 49 1.37 -1.04 1.91
CA GLU A 49 0.25 -1.98 1.90
C GLU A 49 -0.14 -2.41 3.33
N VAL A 50 -1.45 -2.43 3.60
CA VAL A 50 -2.04 -2.81 4.92
C VAL A 50 -1.25 -2.20 6.08
N PHE A 51 -0.95 -0.90 5.98
CA PHE A 51 -0.21 -0.20 7.01
C PHE A 51 -0.99 -0.17 8.34
N LEU A 52 -2.31 0.04 8.24
CA LEU A 52 -3.24 -0.17 9.36
C LEU A 52 -3.71 -1.63 9.33
N PRO A 53 -3.23 -2.48 10.25
CA PRO A 53 -3.55 -3.91 10.25
C PRO A 53 -5.00 -4.13 10.69
N GLY A 54 -5.82 -4.71 9.82
CA GLY A 54 -7.22 -5.02 10.09
C GLY A 54 -8.22 -4.20 9.30
N LEU A 55 -9.49 -4.28 9.70
CA LEU A 55 -10.58 -3.63 8.98
C LEU A 55 -10.61 -2.12 9.24
N LYS A 56 -10.91 -1.34 8.21
CA LYS A 56 -11.11 0.11 8.28
C LYS A 56 -12.07 0.54 9.40
N SER A 57 -13.13 -0.23 9.62
CA SER A 57 -14.12 0.06 10.66
C SER A 57 -13.53 0.21 12.06
N LYS A 58 -12.43 -0.49 12.33
CA LYS A 58 -11.68 -0.42 13.60
C LYS A 58 -11.00 0.95 13.80
N TYR A 59 -10.70 1.66 12.71
CA TYR A 59 -9.93 2.92 12.71
C TYR A 59 -10.80 4.14 12.40
N THR A 60 -12.12 4.02 12.41
CA THR A 60 -13.04 5.09 12.02
C THR A 60 -12.81 6.37 12.83
N GLU A 61 -12.62 6.27 14.14
CA GLU A 61 -12.35 7.43 15.00
C GLU A 61 -11.01 8.11 14.65
N VAL A 62 -9.97 7.32 14.46
CA VAL A 62 -8.62 7.81 14.09
C VAL A 62 -8.67 8.50 12.72
N ILE A 63 -9.36 7.90 11.77
CA ILE A 63 -9.52 8.44 10.40
C ILE A 63 -10.27 9.76 10.44
N ASN A 64 -11.38 9.83 11.18
CA ASN A 64 -12.18 11.05 11.30
C ASN A 64 -11.42 12.17 12.02
N GLU A 65 -10.69 11.85 13.09
CA GLU A 65 -9.82 12.82 13.79
C GLU A 65 -8.78 13.40 12.83
N LEU A 66 -8.10 12.54 12.06
CA LEU A 66 -7.09 12.97 11.10
C LEU A 66 -7.69 13.78 9.95
N GLU A 67 -8.81 13.38 9.39
CA GLU A 67 -9.49 14.11 8.32
C GLU A 67 -9.84 15.54 8.77
N PHE A 68 -10.39 15.69 9.97
CA PHE A 68 -10.66 17.01 10.55
C PHE A 68 -9.39 17.84 10.72
N TYR A 69 -8.29 17.21 11.18
CA TYR A 69 -7.02 17.90 11.43
C TYR A 69 -6.36 18.36 10.11
N ILE A 70 -6.28 17.47 9.12
CA ILE A 70 -5.56 17.73 7.87
C ILE A 70 -6.38 18.51 6.83
N SER A 71 -7.72 18.58 6.98
CA SER A 71 -8.59 19.35 6.06
C SER A 71 -8.21 20.83 5.94
N LYS A 72 -7.55 21.37 6.99
CA LYS A 72 -7.12 22.77 7.08
C LYS A 72 -5.80 23.07 6.36
N SER A 73 -5.12 22.06 5.86
CA SER A 73 -3.81 22.17 5.19
C SER A 73 -3.90 21.75 3.72
N ASN A 74 -2.87 22.08 2.94
CA ASN A 74 -2.74 21.56 1.57
C ASN A 74 -1.97 20.22 1.58
N PHE A 75 -2.55 19.27 2.29
CA PHE A 75 -1.96 17.97 2.58
C PHE A 75 -2.92 16.83 2.23
N ALA A 76 -2.35 15.71 1.88
CA ALA A 76 -3.09 14.46 1.69
C ALA A 76 -2.26 13.26 2.17
N SER A 77 -2.94 12.17 2.44
CA SER A 77 -2.33 10.89 2.80
C SER A 77 -3.00 9.76 2.03
N VAL A 78 -2.21 8.81 1.53
CA VAL A 78 -2.70 7.57 0.90
C VAL A 78 -2.15 6.40 1.70
N PHE A 79 -3.02 5.49 2.16
CA PHE A 79 -2.63 4.42 3.07
C PHE A 79 -3.36 3.11 2.78
N GLY A 80 -2.69 1.99 3.11
CA GLY A 80 -3.21 0.64 2.96
C GLY A 80 -4.00 0.19 4.19
N VAL A 81 -5.19 -0.38 3.99
CA VAL A 81 -6.07 -0.93 5.03
C VAL A 81 -7.01 -1.98 4.42
N LEU A 82 -7.50 -2.92 5.21
CA LEU A 82 -8.57 -3.81 4.76
C LEU A 82 -9.93 -3.11 4.85
N SER A 83 -10.76 -3.26 3.84
CA SER A 83 -12.12 -2.72 3.83
C SER A 83 -13.15 -3.82 3.58
N LYS A 84 -14.34 -3.68 4.13
CA LYS A 84 -15.44 -4.62 3.87
C LYS A 84 -15.81 -4.57 2.39
N ASN A 85 -16.01 -5.74 1.78
CA ASN A 85 -16.58 -5.84 0.45
C ASN A 85 -18.10 -5.69 0.54
N ASN A 86 -18.69 -4.89 -0.34
CA ASN A 86 -20.15 -4.65 -0.32
C ASN A 86 -20.96 -5.75 -1.04
N GLY A 87 -20.29 -6.63 -1.78
CA GLY A 87 -20.94 -7.66 -2.59
C GLY A 87 -20.74 -9.10 -2.12
N SER A 88 -19.94 -9.30 -1.07
CA SER A 88 -19.63 -10.65 -0.53
C SER A 88 -19.21 -10.59 0.92
N ASP A 89 -19.14 -11.74 1.59
CA ASP A 89 -18.62 -11.88 2.97
C ASP A 89 -17.08 -11.75 3.04
N GLY A 90 -16.43 -11.23 2.01
CA GLY A 90 -15.00 -11.01 1.95
C GLY A 90 -14.57 -9.59 2.33
N VAL A 91 -13.26 -9.38 2.31
CA VAL A 91 -12.63 -8.09 2.51
C VAL A 91 -11.78 -7.73 1.30
N ASN A 92 -11.68 -6.45 0.98
CA ASN A 92 -10.76 -5.94 -0.03
C ASN A 92 -9.48 -5.44 0.64
N ASN A 93 -8.34 -5.73 0.03
CA ASN A 93 -7.09 -5.04 0.31
C ASN A 93 -7.16 -3.70 -0.41
N SER A 94 -7.14 -2.60 0.34
CA SER A 94 -7.52 -1.27 -0.18
C SER A 94 -6.47 -0.22 0.10
N LEU A 95 -6.33 0.70 -0.84
CA LEU A 95 -5.69 2.00 -0.63
C LEU A 95 -6.78 3.06 -0.47
N MET A 96 -6.67 3.85 0.57
CA MET A 96 -7.59 4.94 0.87
C MET A 96 -6.84 6.26 0.95
N SER A 97 -7.55 7.34 0.72
CA SER A 97 -7.01 8.69 0.80
C SER A 97 -7.67 9.51 1.92
N LEU A 98 -6.92 10.50 2.43
CA LEU A 98 -7.36 11.52 3.38
C LEU A 98 -6.93 12.90 2.88
N GLY A 99 -7.65 13.94 3.28
CA GLY A 99 -7.32 15.34 3.00
C GLY A 99 -7.67 15.76 1.59
N LYS A 100 -6.71 16.34 0.87
CA LYS A 100 -6.96 16.93 -0.47
C LYS A 100 -7.05 15.92 -1.61
N LEU A 101 -6.86 14.65 -1.34
CA LEU A 101 -7.10 13.55 -2.28
C LEU A 101 -8.42 12.85 -1.96
N ASN A 102 -9.12 12.39 -2.99
CA ASN A 102 -10.32 11.61 -2.88
C ASN A 102 -10.24 10.35 -3.74
N GLY A 103 -10.68 9.26 -3.21
CA GLY A 103 -10.74 7.97 -3.89
C GLY A 103 -10.32 6.80 -3.01
N LYS A 104 -10.66 5.64 -3.50
CA LYS A 104 -10.33 4.34 -2.92
C LYS A 104 -9.96 3.41 -4.06
N PHE A 105 -8.83 2.74 -3.94
CA PHE A 105 -8.43 1.69 -4.87
C PHE A 105 -8.45 0.35 -4.14
N ASP A 106 -9.11 -0.64 -4.71
CA ASP A 106 -9.17 -1.99 -4.19
C ASP A 106 -8.35 -2.92 -5.07
N LYS A 107 -7.62 -3.84 -4.44
CA LYS A 107 -6.78 -4.81 -5.14
C LYS A 107 -7.61 -5.67 -6.09
N GLN A 108 -7.16 -5.75 -7.34
CA GLN A 108 -7.86 -6.45 -8.42
C GLN A 108 -7.28 -7.84 -8.68
N LYS A 109 -5.96 -7.98 -8.54
CA LYS A 109 -5.24 -9.24 -8.81
C LYS A 109 -4.61 -9.78 -7.55
N LEU A 110 -5.17 -10.87 -7.07
CA LEU A 110 -4.68 -11.57 -5.88
C LEU A 110 -3.50 -12.48 -6.22
N VAL A 111 -2.59 -12.65 -5.27
CA VAL A 111 -1.45 -13.54 -5.40
C VAL A 111 -1.87 -14.98 -5.11
N PRO A 112 -1.74 -15.91 -6.09
CA PRO A 112 -2.03 -17.32 -5.87
C PRO A 112 -1.22 -17.87 -4.70
N PHE A 113 -1.83 -18.74 -3.88
CA PHE A 113 -1.27 -19.35 -2.66
C PHE A 113 -0.88 -18.37 -1.54
N GLY A 114 -0.78 -17.06 -1.84
CA GLY A 114 -0.54 -16.01 -0.86
C GLY A 114 -1.83 -15.43 -0.29
N GLU A 115 -2.76 -15.07 -1.16
CA GLU A 115 -4.02 -14.40 -0.81
C GLU A 115 -5.25 -15.25 -1.11
N TYR A 116 -5.16 -16.21 -2.04
CA TYR A 116 -6.19 -17.20 -2.31
C TYR A 116 -5.57 -18.54 -2.69
N VAL A 117 -6.34 -19.62 -2.50
CA VAL A 117 -5.95 -20.97 -2.94
C VAL A 117 -6.61 -21.25 -4.28
N PRO A 118 -5.83 -21.34 -5.38
CA PRO A 118 -6.38 -21.74 -6.66
C PRO A 118 -6.80 -23.22 -6.58
N PHE A 119 -7.96 -23.54 -7.13
CA PHE A 119 -8.61 -24.85 -7.14
C PHE A 119 -9.23 -25.28 -5.80
N SER A 120 -10.55 -25.40 -5.81
CA SER A 120 -11.36 -25.82 -4.64
C SER A 120 -10.95 -27.18 -4.04
N ILE A 121 -10.28 -28.03 -4.83
CA ILE A 121 -9.79 -29.35 -4.42
C ILE A 121 -8.76 -29.26 -3.26
N PHE A 122 -8.01 -28.18 -3.18
CA PHE A 122 -7.00 -27.98 -2.13
C PHE A 122 -7.53 -27.29 -0.87
N ASN A 123 -8.77 -26.78 -0.89
CA ASN A 123 -9.33 -26.09 0.29
C ASN A 123 -9.39 -27.02 1.53
N SER A 124 -9.71 -28.30 1.35
CA SER A 124 -9.74 -29.28 2.44
C SER A 124 -8.34 -29.58 3.01
N PHE A 125 -7.30 -29.54 2.18
CA PHE A 125 -5.92 -29.75 2.62
C PHE A 125 -5.39 -28.51 3.38
N PHE A 126 -5.69 -27.32 2.91
CA PHE A 126 -5.26 -26.08 3.54
C PHE A 126 -6.07 -25.68 4.77
N SER A 127 -7.32 -26.13 4.90
CA SER A 127 -8.11 -25.94 6.12
C SER A 127 -7.51 -26.67 7.32
N PHE A 128 -6.78 -27.77 7.09
CA PHE A 128 -6.05 -28.49 8.12
C PHE A 128 -4.93 -27.66 8.78
N PHE A 129 -4.36 -26.69 8.06
CA PHE A 129 -3.30 -25.83 8.57
C PHE A 129 -3.79 -24.56 9.28
N ASN A 130 -5.11 -24.43 9.58
CA ASN A 130 -5.71 -23.36 10.38
C ASN A 130 -5.15 -21.95 10.10
N PHE A 131 -5.04 -21.57 8.81
CA PHE A 131 -4.70 -20.21 8.46
C PHE A 131 -5.92 -19.31 8.70
N ASN A 132 -5.99 -18.67 9.86
CA ASN A 132 -6.94 -17.59 10.17
C ASN A 132 -6.61 -16.33 9.33
N ARG A 133 -6.72 -16.46 7.99
CA ARG A 133 -6.54 -15.32 7.10
C ARG A 133 -7.90 -14.75 6.75
N PRO A 134 -8.01 -13.40 6.69
CA PRO A 134 -9.24 -12.80 6.16
C PRO A 134 -9.45 -13.27 4.72
N ASN A 135 -10.71 -13.55 4.36
CA ASN A 135 -11.09 -13.90 3.02
C ASN A 135 -10.95 -12.66 2.11
N ILE A 136 -9.77 -12.49 1.49
CA ILE A 136 -9.53 -11.38 0.59
C ILE A 136 -10.18 -11.69 -0.74
N VAL A 137 -11.01 -10.77 -1.23
CA VAL A 137 -11.68 -10.86 -2.52
C VAL A 137 -11.15 -9.79 -3.48
N PRO A 138 -10.96 -10.13 -4.77
CA PRO A 138 -10.57 -9.15 -5.77
C PRO A 138 -11.69 -8.15 -6.03
N SER A 139 -11.36 -6.99 -6.53
CA SER A 139 -12.30 -5.98 -6.95
C SER A 139 -12.14 -5.68 -8.43
N ASP A 140 -13.25 -5.50 -9.15
CA ASP A 140 -13.21 -5.02 -10.53
C ASP A 140 -13.18 -3.49 -10.61
N ASN A 141 -13.26 -2.83 -9.46
CA ASN A 141 -13.36 -1.38 -9.34
C ASN A 141 -11.98 -0.74 -9.41
N ASN A 142 -11.56 -0.35 -10.62
CA ASN A 142 -10.31 0.37 -10.83
C ASN A 142 -10.57 1.88 -10.82
N VAL A 143 -10.35 2.51 -9.66
CA VAL A 143 -10.61 3.93 -9.46
C VAL A 143 -9.30 4.68 -9.22
N LEU A 144 -9.15 5.85 -9.88
CA LEU A 144 -8.07 6.77 -9.59
C LEU A 144 -8.29 7.46 -8.24
N ILE A 145 -7.22 7.62 -7.48
CA ILE A 145 -7.19 8.53 -6.33
C ILE A 145 -6.85 9.92 -6.87
N LYS A 146 -7.74 10.91 -6.65
CA LYS A 146 -7.70 12.18 -7.39
C LYS A 146 -7.72 13.40 -6.49
N SER A 147 -7.06 14.46 -6.97
CA SER A 147 -7.28 15.84 -6.56
C SER A 147 -7.47 16.74 -7.79
N LYS A 148 -7.46 18.06 -7.62
CA LYS A 148 -7.61 19.00 -8.74
C LYS A 148 -6.56 18.78 -9.85
N ASN A 149 -5.30 18.53 -9.46
CA ASN A 149 -4.16 18.48 -10.39
C ASN A 149 -3.37 17.16 -10.32
N LEU A 150 -3.75 16.22 -9.42
CA LEU A 150 -3.04 14.97 -9.21
C LEU A 150 -4.01 13.80 -9.35
N ASN A 151 -3.75 12.96 -10.33
CA ASN A 151 -4.49 11.72 -10.60
C ASN A 151 -3.54 10.53 -10.43
N ILE A 152 -3.78 9.72 -9.42
CA ILE A 152 -2.91 8.60 -9.05
C ILE A 152 -3.53 7.31 -9.53
N SER A 153 -2.82 6.59 -10.40
CA SER A 153 -3.11 5.19 -10.72
C SER A 153 -2.34 4.29 -9.76
N SER A 154 -3.01 3.37 -9.11
CA SER A 154 -2.45 2.59 -8.01
C SER A 154 -2.32 1.11 -8.36
N ALA A 155 -1.35 0.45 -7.72
CA ALA A 155 -1.19 -1.01 -7.70
C ALA A 155 -0.79 -1.45 -6.29
N ILE A 156 -1.36 -2.55 -5.81
CA ILE A 156 -1.05 -3.11 -4.50
C ILE A 156 -0.15 -4.34 -4.67
N CYS A 157 1.04 -4.28 -4.06
CA CYS A 157 2.00 -5.38 -4.00
C CYS A 157 2.36 -5.90 -5.40
N TYR A 158 2.21 -7.21 -5.63
CA TYR A 158 2.57 -7.88 -6.86
C TYR A 158 1.72 -7.47 -8.08
N GLU A 159 0.62 -6.72 -7.90
CA GLU A 159 -0.13 -6.17 -9.04
C GLU A 159 0.73 -5.37 -10.01
N ILE A 160 1.82 -4.77 -9.52
CA ILE A 160 2.77 -4.03 -10.36
C ILE A 160 3.41 -4.92 -11.45
N ALA A 161 3.41 -6.23 -11.29
CA ALA A 161 3.89 -7.17 -12.30
C ALA A 161 2.95 -7.23 -13.52
N TYR A 162 1.68 -6.90 -13.35
CA TYR A 162 0.69 -6.93 -14.41
C TYR A 162 0.61 -5.57 -15.12
N GLN A 163 0.91 -5.56 -16.40
CA GLN A 163 0.96 -4.36 -17.23
C GLN A 163 -0.40 -3.65 -17.32
N ASP A 164 -1.48 -4.39 -17.40
CA ASP A 164 -2.84 -3.89 -17.59
C ASP A 164 -3.38 -3.08 -16.41
N ILE A 165 -2.82 -3.22 -15.21
CA ILE A 165 -3.25 -2.46 -14.02
C ILE A 165 -3.15 -0.95 -14.26
N PHE A 166 -2.03 -0.49 -14.83
CA PHE A 166 -1.84 0.95 -15.08
C PHE A 166 -2.38 1.41 -16.44
N LEU A 167 -2.46 0.50 -17.43
CA LEU A 167 -2.97 0.83 -18.76
C LEU A 167 -4.43 1.25 -18.75
N LYS A 168 -5.25 0.69 -17.86
CA LYS A 168 -6.67 1.04 -17.73
C LYS A 168 -6.91 2.53 -17.48
N HIS A 169 -5.98 3.22 -16.84
CA HIS A 169 -6.07 4.65 -16.56
C HIS A 169 -5.19 5.52 -17.46
N GLY A 170 -4.38 4.91 -18.31
CA GLY A 170 -3.61 5.48 -19.39
C GLY A 170 -3.32 6.99 -19.22
N GLU A 171 -3.86 7.81 -20.11
CA GLU A 171 -3.65 9.25 -20.11
C GLU A 171 -4.27 10.00 -18.93
N GLN A 172 -5.25 9.43 -18.24
CA GLN A 172 -5.96 10.10 -17.14
C GLN A 172 -5.11 10.24 -15.87
N SER A 173 -4.10 9.38 -15.67
CA SER A 173 -3.20 9.47 -14.50
C SER A 173 -1.96 10.28 -14.83
N ASN A 174 -1.40 10.97 -13.84
CA ASN A 174 -0.12 11.68 -13.95
C ASN A 174 0.91 11.22 -12.91
N LEU A 175 0.52 10.33 -12.01
CA LEU A 175 1.40 9.67 -11.05
C LEU A 175 0.99 8.20 -10.92
N LEU A 176 1.98 7.31 -10.82
CA LEU A 176 1.79 5.92 -10.46
C LEU A 176 2.15 5.70 -8.98
N PHE A 177 1.39 4.87 -8.30
CA PHE A 177 1.67 4.51 -6.91
C PHE A 177 1.66 3.00 -6.73
N ASN A 178 2.70 2.46 -6.09
CA ASN A 178 2.76 1.08 -5.67
C ASN A 178 2.96 0.98 -4.16
N ALA A 179 1.95 0.53 -3.46
CA ALA A 179 2.04 0.16 -2.04
C ALA A 179 2.34 -1.34 -1.93
N SER A 180 3.34 -1.72 -1.14
CA SER A 180 3.74 -3.12 -1.04
C SER A 180 4.20 -3.53 0.35
N ASN A 181 4.17 -4.84 0.58
CA ASN A 181 4.82 -5.50 1.69
C ASN A 181 5.66 -6.65 1.13
N ASP A 182 6.96 -6.45 1.02
CA ASP A 182 7.88 -7.40 0.40
C ASP A 182 8.39 -8.49 1.38
N ASN A 183 7.77 -8.61 2.56
CA ASN A 183 8.18 -9.58 3.58
C ASN A 183 8.12 -11.05 3.10
N TRP A 184 7.25 -11.32 2.10
CA TRP A 184 7.14 -12.62 1.46
C TRP A 184 8.42 -13.11 0.79
N PHE A 185 9.24 -12.18 0.34
CA PHE A 185 10.50 -12.51 -0.33
C PHE A 185 11.64 -12.87 0.62
N GLY A 186 11.48 -12.63 1.93
CA GLY A 186 12.53 -12.88 2.92
C GLY A 186 13.86 -12.19 2.56
N ASN A 187 14.97 -12.83 2.91
CA ASN A 187 16.33 -12.35 2.62
C ASN A 187 16.80 -12.84 1.24
N THR A 188 16.06 -12.53 0.20
CA THR A 188 16.38 -12.91 -1.18
C THR A 188 16.56 -11.67 -2.05
N ILE A 189 16.89 -11.88 -3.33
CA ILE A 189 16.93 -10.82 -4.35
C ILE A 189 15.52 -10.29 -4.71
N GLY A 190 14.44 -10.95 -4.24
CA GLY A 190 13.05 -10.65 -4.58
C GLY A 190 12.66 -9.19 -4.45
N PRO A 191 12.93 -8.48 -3.32
CA PRO A 191 12.60 -7.06 -3.17
C PRO A 191 13.25 -6.16 -4.23
N TYR A 192 14.48 -6.50 -4.64
CA TYR A 192 15.20 -5.75 -5.69
C TYR A 192 14.62 -6.04 -7.08
N GLN A 193 14.23 -7.28 -7.36
CA GLN A 193 13.54 -7.64 -8.60
C GLN A 193 12.17 -6.94 -8.67
N HIS A 194 11.45 -6.86 -7.57
CA HIS A 194 10.18 -6.16 -7.47
C HIS A 194 10.34 -4.65 -7.72
N LEU A 195 11.44 -4.04 -7.22
CA LEU A 195 11.81 -2.67 -7.58
C LEU A 195 12.09 -2.52 -9.08
N GLN A 196 12.78 -3.48 -9.72
CA GLN A 196 13.04 -3.41 -11.17
C GLN A 196 11.73 -3.41 -11.96
N ILE A 197 10.75 -4.23 -11.56
CA ILE A 197 9.42 -4.22 -12.20
C ILE A 197 8.79 -2.82 -12.07
N ALA A 198 8.87 -2.18 -10.90
CA ALA A 198 8.37 -0.82 -10.70
C ALA A 198 9.03 0.19 -11.64
N ARG A 199 10.35 0.08 -11.87
CA ARG A 199 11.08 0.91 -12.83
C ARG A 199 10.57 0.73 -14.25
N TYR A 200 10.33 -0.52 -14.68
CA TYR A 200 9.75 -0.80 -15.99
C TYR A 200 8.35 -0.17 -16.13
N ARG A 201 7.51 -0.27 -15.10
CA ARG A 201 6.16 0.33 -15.14
C ARG A 201 6.22 1.85 -15.28
N ALA A 202 7.13 2.52 -14.58
CA ALA A 202 7.33 3.97 -14.71
C ALA A 202 7.74 4.35 -16.15
N ALA A 203 8.75 3.67 -16.70
CA ALA A 203 9.24 3.92 -18.04
C ALA A 203 8.21 3.62 -19.15
N GLU A 204 7.53 2.48 -19.05
CA GLU A 204 6.52 2.01 -20.00
C GLU A 204 5.33 2.98 -20.08
N ASN A 205 4.85 3.46 -18.92
CA ASN A 205 3.75 4.41 -18.87
C ASN A 205 4.20 5.87 -19.06
N ARG A 206 5.52 6.15 -19.09
CA ARG A 206 6.12 7.48 -19.13
C ARG A 206 5.64 8.40 -18.01
N LYS A 207 5.49 7.84 -16.80
CA LYS A 207 5.00 8.54 -15.63
C LYS A 207 5.90 8.29 -14.41
N PRO A 208 6.07 9.31 -13.55
CA PRO A 208 6.75 9.07 -12.29
C PRO A 208 5.99 8.04 -11.44
N LEU A 209 6.73 7.28 -10.64
CA LEU A 209 6.17 6.29 -9.75
C LEU A 209 6.72 6.45 -8.34
N VAL A 210 5.81 6.48 -7.37
CA VAL A 210 6.13 6.36 -5.95
C VAL A 210 5.91 4.90 -5.54
N ARG A 211 6.93 4.29 -4.94
CA ARG A 211 6.84 2.97 -4.32
C ARG A 211 7.03 3.11 -2.83
N SER A 212 6.05 2.68 -2.04
CA SER A 212 6.11 2.65 -0.58
C SER A 212 5.99 1.21 -0.09
N THR A 213 6.98 0.75 0.66
CA THR A 213 7.06 -0.63 1.16
C THR A 213 7.30 -0.66 2.65
N SER A 214 6.72 -1.64 3.35
CA SER A 214 6.97 -1.84 4.77
C SER A 214 8.26 -2.62 5.05
N THR A 215 8.68 -3.50 4.14
CA THR A 215 9.85 -4.39 4.30
C THR A 215 10.68 -4.54 3.03
N GLY A 216 10.40 -3.76 2.00
CA GLY A 216 11.12 -3.75 0.72
C GLY A 216 11.91 -2.47 0.50
N VAL A 217 12.27 -2.21 -0.74
CA VAL A 217 12.91 -0.97 -1.16
C VAL A 217 11.83 0.06 -1.54
N SER A 218 11.68 1.11 -0.74
CA SER A 218 10.87 2.26 -1.09
C SER A 218 11.64 3.18 -2.04
N ALA A 219 10.97 3.74 -3.05
CA ALA A 219 11.65 4.53 -4.07
C ALA A 219 10.75 5.58 -4.72
N LEU A 220 11.37 6.68 -5.14
CA LEU A 220 10.83 7.62 -6.10
C LEU A 220 11.51 7.36 -7.45
N ILE A 221 10.72 7.10 -8.47
CA ILE A 221 11.17 6.70 -9.81
C ILE A 221 10.66 7.73 -10.80
N ASP A 222 11.52 8.21 -11.68
CA ASP A 222 11.13 9.15 -12.73
C ASP A 222 10.41 8.46 -13.90
N LYS A 223 9.89 9.23 -14.81
CA LYS A 223 9.16 8.74 -16.00
C LYS A 223 10.02 7.95 -17.00
N PHE A 224 11.32 7.88 -16.80
CA PHE A 224 12.26 7.10 -17.61
C PHE A 224 12.69 5.79 -16.91
N GLY A 225 12.17 5.53 -15.68
CA GLY A 225 12.53 4.37 -14.88
C GLY A 225 13.81 4.54 -14.06
N ASN A 226 14.36 5.77 -13.96
CA ASN A 226 15.51 6.03 -13.10
C ASN A 226 15.06 6.20 -11.65
N VAL A 227 15.79 5.60 -10.73
CA VAL A 227 15.57 5.78 -9.30
C VAL A 227 16.15 7.13 -8.88
N VAL A 228 15.27 8.09 -8.60
CA VAL A 228 15.64 9.44 -8.15
C VAL A 228 16.05 9.44 -6.68
N LYS A 229 15.31 8.71 -5.87
CA LYS A 229 15.59 8.53 -4.43
C LYS A 229 15.10 7.18 -3.97
N ARG A 230 15.80 6.56 -3.03
CA ARG A 230 15.37 5.29 -2.43
C ARG A 230 15.68 5.26 -0.94
N ILE A 231 14.93 4.42 -0.26
CA ILE A 231 15.20 3.98 1.11
C ILE A 231 15.35 2.47 1.00
N ASP A 232 16.56 1.99 1.25
CA ASP A 232 16.89 0.57 1.18
C ASP A 232 16.28 -0.20 2.36
N LEU A 233 16.27 -1.51 2.24
CA LEU A 233 16.03 -2.41 3.35
C LEU A 233 16.94 -2.02 4.51
N ASP A 234 16.37 -1.93 5.69
CA ASP A 234 17.10 -1.56 6.90
C ASP A 234 18.29 -2.52 7.10
N ASN A 235 19.50 -2.00 6.92
CA ASN A 235 20.74 -2.74 7.13
C ASN A 235 21.08 -2.89 8.63
N SER A 236 20.12 -2.67 9.54
CA SER A 236 20.29 -2.81 10.98
C SER A 236 20.66 -4.24 11.45
N ASP A 237 20.74 -5.21 10.53
CA ASP A 237 21.17 -6.58 10.81
C ASP A 237 22.65 -6.86 10.45
N GLN A 238 23.46 -5.83 10.10
CA GLN A 238 24.87 -5.97 9.76
C GLN A 238 25.82 -5.39 10.82
N SER A 239 25.35 -5.15 12.04
CA SER A 239 26.19 -4.76 13.15
C SER A 239 26.09 -5.74 14.32
#